data_0633092ba267844e701b3574147a803f
#
_entry.id   0633092ba267844e701b3574147a803f
#
_cell.length_a   1.000
_cell.length_b   1.000
_cell.length_c   1.000
_cell.angle_alpha   90.00
_cell.angle_beta   90.00
_cell.angle_gamma   90.00
#
_symmetry.space_group_name_H-M   'P 1'
#
loop_
_entity.id
_entity.type
_entity.pdbx_description
1 polymer ?
#
loop_
_entity_poly.entity_id
_entity_poly.type
_entity_poly.pdbx_seq_one_letter_code
_entity_poly.pdbx_strand_id
1 'polypeptide(L)'
;MSGQLRMTDLGGHSLPGRGIPRRQDGNGRAAPGTDGWPLRSRLELAAFPSAVPCARLHARLVAWEWGLGGIAETVELVVSELSTNAVKVSGGPGGSVLEHDSWRAPGCIVLFLASDGGRVLVQVWDRNPDPPVRASADEHAESGRGLLLVEALCEDWGWFLPEGGNTGKWVWGAVASAGGAPSSSAAGIGP
;
A
#
# COMPACT_ATOMS: atom_id res chain seq x y z
N MET A 1 42.19 16.58 0.49
CA MET A 1 41.08 17.53 0.68
C MET A 1 39.80 16.81 0.28
N SER A 2 39.14 16.20 1.26
CA SER A 2 37.92 15.39 1.05
C SER A 2 36.71 16.28 1.29
N GLY A 3 35.99 16.61 0.23
CA GLY A 3 34.74 17.35 0.29
C GLY A 3 33.56 16.43 0.63
N GLN A 4 33.08 16.54 1.84
CA GLN A 4 31.90 15.85 2.31
C GLN A 4 30.66 16.67 1.93
N LEU A 5 29.88 16.20 0.95
CA LEU A 5 28.57 16.78 0.61
C LEU A 5 27.59 16.55 1.77
N ARG A 6 27.28 17.62 2.49
CA ARG A 6 26.17 17.64 3.44
C ARG A 6 24.86 17.71 2.66
N MET A 7 24.06 16.68 2.82
CA MET A 7 22.66 16.64 2.38
C MET A 7 21.88 17.62 3.28
N THR A 8 21.43 18.72 2.69
CA THR A 8 20.59 19.73 3.33
C THR A 8 19.21 19.13 3.67
N ASP A 9 18.88 19.28 4.93
CA ASP A 9 17.61 18.98 5.56
C ASP A 9 16.43 19.70 4.84
N LEU A 10 15.69 18.98 4.04
CA LEU A 10 14.45 19.49 3.44
C LEU A 10 13.32 19.28 4.43
N GLY A 11 12.86 20.38 4.95
CA GLY A 11 11.74 20.70 5.82
C GLY A 11 10.81 19.56 6.25
N GLY A 12 10.78 19.35 7.59
CA GLY A 12 10.03 18.30 8.26
C GLY A 12 8.54 18.29 7.98
N HIS A 13 8.14 17.44 7.05
CA HIS A 13 6.81 16.88 7.08
C HIS A 13 6.91 15.63 7.95
N SER A 14 6.27 15.68 9.13
CA SER A 14 6.17 14.56 10.04
C SER A 14 5.52 13.39 9.28
N LEU A 15 6.32 12.42 8.89
CA LEU A 15 5.86 11.19 8.26
C LEU A 15 5.09 10.37 9.30
N PRO A 16 4.01 9.67 8.92
CA PRO A 16 3.29 8.78 9.83
C PRO A 16 4.27 7.79 10.46
N GLY A 17 4.23 7.72 11.79
CA GLY A 17 5.20 7.04 12.62
C GLY A 17 5.47 5.59 12.26
N ARG A 18 6.57 5.06 12.81
CA ARG A 18 7.16 3.73 12.55
C ARG A 18 6.32 2.51 12.98
N GLY A 19 5.04 2.65 13.21
CA GLY A 19 4.14 1.55 13.51
C GLY A 19 2.83 1.74 12.78
N ILE A 20 2.35 0.70 12.10
CA ILE A 20 1.02 0.71 11.53
C ILE A 20 0.06 0.39 12.66
N PRO A 21 -0.85 1.31 13.03
CA PRO A 21 -1.75 1.09 14.14
C PRO A 21 -2.74 -0.04 13.87
N ARG A 22 -3.02 -0.84 14.90
CA ARG A 22 -4.16 -1.75 14.92
C ARG A 22 -5.42 -0.91 15.05
N ARG A 23 -6.19 -0.70 13.97
CA ARG A 23 -7.54 -0.14 14.11
C ARG A 23 -8.53 -0.76 13.16
N GLN A 24 -9.79 -0.72 13.60
CA GLN A 24 -10.95 -1.20 12.87
C GLN A 24 -11.03 -0.52 11.50
N ASP A 25 -11.05 -1.32 10.48
CA ASP A 25 -11.35 -0.95 9.12
C ASP A 25 -12.84 -0.67 8.96
N GLY A 26 -13.21 -0.02 7.88
CA GLY A 26 -14.60 0.25 7.56
C GLY A 26 -15.44 -1.00 7.27
N ASN A 27 -14.82 -2.18 7.21
CA ASN A 27 -15.46 -3.47 7.05
C ASN A 27 -15.62 -4.21 8.39
N GLY A 28 -15.25 -3.59 9.53
CA GLY A 28 -15.30 -4.21 10.85
C GLY A 28 -14.16 -5.21 11.11
N ARG A 29 -13.16 -5.29 10.25
CA ARG A 29 -11.96 -6.12 10.40
C ARG A 29 -10.76 -5.27 10.81
N ALA A 30 -10.01 -5.73 11.79
CA ALA A 30 -8.79 -5.05 12.22
C ALA A 30 -7.69 -5.21 11.16
N ALA A 31 -7.00 -4.12 10.82
CA ALA A 31 -5.81 -4.21 10.01
C ALA A 31 -4.80 -5.18 10.65
N PRO A 32 -4.13 -6.04 9.87
CA PRO A 32 -3.13 -6.95 10.40
C PRO A 32 -2.04 -6.13 11.12
N GLY A 33 -1.74 -6.48 12.37
CA GLY A 33 -0.57 -5.93 13.05
C GLY A 33 0.69 -6.38 12.32
N THR A 34 1.68 -5.51 12.24
CA THR A 34 2.96 -5.83 11.56
C THR A 34 3.94 -6.62 12.40
N ASP A 35 3.61 -6.96 13.64
CA ASP A 35 4.51 -7.66 14.57
C ASP A 35 4.89 -9.08 14.09
N GLY A 36 4.02 -9.72 13.31
CA GLY A 36 4.27 -11.02 12.68
C GLY A 36 4.83 -10.95 11.25
N TRP A 37 5.26 -9.78 10.76
CA TRP A 37 5.69 -9.54 9.40
C TRP A 37 7.13 -9.01 9.36
N PRO A 38 8.15 -9.90 9.45
CA PRO A 38 9.55 -9.48 9.59
C PRO A 38 10.13 -8.79 8.35
N LEU A 39 9.67 -9.18 7.16
CA LEU A 39 10.11 -8.56 5.90
C LEU A 39 9.28 -7.31 5.63
N ARG A 40 9.93 -6.20 5.33
CA ARG A 40 9.24 -4.91 5.14
C ARG A 40 9.91 -4.08 4.06
N SER A 41 9.10 -3.42 3.26
CA SER A 41 9.54 -2.44 2.27
C SER A 41 8.60 -1.25 2.26
N ARG A 42 9.13 -0.05 2.04
CA ARG A 42 8.36 1.20 1.96
C ARG A 42 8.84 2.02 0.78
N LEU A 43 7.89 2.50 -0.01
CA LEU A 43 8.13 3.38 -1.14
C LEU A 43 7.18 4.58 -1.06
N GLU A 44 7.72 5.78 -1.19
CA GLU A 44 6.94 7.02 -1.26
C GLU A 44 7.05 7.59 -2.67
N LEU A 45 5.92 7.94 -3.27
CA LEU A 45 5.80 8.41 -4.64
C LEU A 45 4.94 9.66 -4.71
N ALA A 46 5.31 10.59 -5.58
CA ALA A 46 4.43 11.70 -5.93
C ALA A 46 3.18 11.14 -6.64
N ALA A 47 2.00 11.69 -6.32
CA ALA A 47 0.71 11.19 -6.81
C ALA A 47 0.46 11.56 -8.29
N PHE A 48 1.37 11.14 -9.15
CA PHE A 48 1.24 11.20 -10.61
C PHE A 48 0.83 9.85 -11.19
N PRO A 49 0.27 9.79 -12.39
CA PRO A 49 -0.03 8.52 -13.06
C PRO A 49 1.18 7.59 -13.19
N SER A 50 2.39 8.14 -13.32
CA SER A 50 3.65 7.40 -13.36
C SER A 50 4.01 6.69 -12.04
N ALA A 51 3.37 7.05 -10.92
CA ALA A 51 3.57 6.35 -9.65
C ALA A 51 3.10 4.90 -9.72
N VAL A 52 2.02 4.62 -10.47
CA VAL A 52 1.46 3.27 -10.55
C VAL A 52 2.43 2.26 -11.16
N PRO A 53 3.01 2.48 -12.35
CA PRO A 53 4.01 1.55 -12.88
C PRO A 53 5.27 1.43 -12.00
N CYS A 54 5.69 2.50 -11.33
CA CYS A 54 6.81 2.44 -10.37
C CYS A 54 6.47 1.55 -9.16
N ALA A 55 5.28 1.72 -8.59
CA ALA A 55 4.79 0.90 -7.47
C ALA A 55 4.70 -0.59 -7.84
N ARG A 56 4.17 -0.89 -9.04
CA ARG A 56 4.08 -2.25 -9.58
C ARG A 56 5.44 -2.92 -9.70
N LEU A 57 6.39 -2.23 -10.35
CA LEU A 57 7.75 -2.77 -10.53
C LEU A 57 8.43 -3.01 -9.18
N HIS A 58 8.33 -2.06 -8.25
CA HIS A 58 8.86 -2.19 -6.90
C HIS A 58 8.26 -3.41 -6.19
N ALA A 59 6.94 -3.57 -6.20
CA ALA A 59 6.26 -4.68 -5.55
C ALA A 59 6.68 -6.04 -6.13
N ARG A 60 6.79 -6.13 -7.45
CA ARG A 60 7.26 -7.33 -8.14
C ARG A 60 8.68 -7.70 -7.71
N LEU A 61 9.61 -6.74 -7.72
CA LEU A 61 11.01 -6.98 -7.33
C LEU A 61 11.09 -7.42 -5.87
N VAL A 62 10.40 -6.74 -4.97
CA VAL A 62 10.38 -7.06 -3.54
C VAL A 62 9.81 -8.46 -3.29
N ALA A 63 8.71 -8.84 -3.97
CA ALA A 63 8.16 -10.19 -3.85
C ALA A 63 9.16 -11.27 -4.32
N TRP A 64 9.91 -11.01 -5.39
CA TRP A 64 10.97 -11.90 -5.84
C TRP A 64 12.12 -12.01 -4.83
N GLU A 65 12.59 -10.88 -4.28
CA GLU A 65 13.64 -10.86 -3.25
C GLU A 65 13.24 -11.62 -1.99
N TRP A 66 11.96 -11.62 -1.65
CA TRP A 66 11.41 -12.36 -0.51
C TRP A 66 11.13 -13.83 -0.80
N GLY A 67 11.45 -14.33 -2.00
CA GLY A 67 11.21 -15.72 -2.40
C GLY A 67 9.74 -16.01 -2.72
N LEU A 68 8.91 -15.00 -2.87
CA LEU A 68 7.47 -15.09 -3.12
C LEU A 68 7.12 -14.87 -4.60
N GLY A 69 8.01 -15.27 -5.52
CA GLY A 69 7.82 -15.12 -6.96
C GLY A 69 6.52 -15.72 -7.49
N GLY A 70 6.03 -16.79 -6.86
CA GLY A 70 4.78 -17.45 -7.24
C GLY A 70 3.51 -16.60 -7.09
N ILE A 71 3.55 -15.55 -6.25
CA ILE A 71 2.44 -14.63 -6.05
C ILE A 71 2.78 -13.19 -6.48
N ALA A 72 3.96 -12.97 -7.04
CA ALA A 72 4.43 -11.63 -7.41
C ALA A 72 3.47 -10.94 -8.38
N GLU A 73 2.88 -11.66 -9.31
CA GLU A 73 1.93 -11.15 -10.28
C GLU A 73 0.60 -10.70 -9.62
N THR A 74 0.11 -11.49 -8.67
CA THR A 74 -1.08 -11.13 -7.88
C THR A 74 -0.83 -9.91 -7.01
N VAL A 75 0.34 -9.86 -6.34
CA VAL A 75 0.76 -8.69 -5.55
C VAL A 75 0.85 -7.44 -6.43
N GLU A 76 1.43 -7.56 -7.63
CA GLU A 76 1.52 -6.48 -8.61
C GLU A 76 0.14 -5.94 -9.02
N LEU A 77 -0.84 -6.82 -9.25
CA LEU A 77 -2.21 -6.43 -9.57
C LEU A 77 -2.87 -5.68 -8.41
N VAL A 78 -2.79 -6.20 -7.19
CA VAL A 78 -3.32 -5.53 -6.00
C VAL A 78 -2.68 -4.16 -5.79
N VAL A 79 -1.35 -4.06 -5.92
CA VAL A 79 -0.64 -2.78 -5.85
C VAL A 79 -1.10 -1.82 -6.93
N SER A 80 -1.31 -2.29 -8.17
CA SER A 80 -1.81 -1.48 -9.27
C SER A 80 -3.15 -0.84 -8.95
N GLU A 81 -4.11 -1.61 -8.45
CA GLU A 81 -5.46 -1.14 -8.12
C GLU A 81 -5.44 -0.15 -6.94
N LEU A 82 -4.76 -0.51 -5.85
CA LEU A 82 -4.69 0.37 -4.68
C LEU A 82 -3.95 1.67 -4.99
N SER A 83 -2.83 1.61 -5.72
CA SER A 83 -2.07 2.80 -6.12
C SER A 83 -2.84 3.68 -7.10
N THR A 84 -3.58 3.09 -8.04
CA THR A 84 -4.43 3.83 -8.97
C THR A 84 -5.51 4.62 -8.22
N ASN A 85 -6.16 3.99 -7.24
CA ASN A 85 -7.16 4.66 -6.41
C ASN A 85 -6.53 5.79 -5.58
N ALA A 86 -5.38 5.55 -4.97
CA ALA A 86 -4.66 6.54 -4.19
C ALA A 86 -4.21 7.74 -5.03
N VAL A 87 -3.70 7.53 -6.25
CA VAL A 87 -3.31 8.60 -7.19
C VAL A 87 -4.50 9.44 -7.61
N LYS A 88 -5.66 8.82 -7.92
CA LYS A 88 -6.88 9.53 -8.29
C LYS A 88 -7.35 10.52 -7.22
N VAL A 89 -7.23 10.18 -5.94
CA VAL A 89 -7.70 11.02 -4.83
C VAL A 89 -6.62 11.97 -4.27
N SER A 90 -5.35 11.68 -4.49
CA SER A 90 -4.22 12.50 -4.04
C SER A 90 -3.69 13.44 -5.12
N GLY A 91 -3.91 13.12 -6.39
CA GLY A 91 -3.66 14.01 -7.53
C GLY A 91 -4.66 15.16 -7.51
N GLY A 92 -4.22 16.39 -7.67
CA GLY A 92 -5.10 17.57 -7.64
C GLY A 92 -6.22 17.51 -8.71
N PRO A 93 -7.20 18.42 -8.64
CA PRO A 93 -8.33 18.45 -9.56
C PRO A 93 -7.82 18.57 -11.00
N GLY A 94 -8.06 17.53 -11.81
CA GLY A 94 -7.84 17.59 -13.24
C GLY A 94 -6.86 16.60 -13.82
N GLY A 95 -6.03 15.89 -13.07
CA GLY A 95 -5.10 14.88 -13.65
C GLY A 95 -4.22 15.37 -14.81
N SER A 96 -4.35 16.64 -15.20
CA SER A 96 -3.64 17.27 -16.29
C SER A 96 -2.32 17.83 -15.79
N VAL A 97 -1.24 17.23 -16.23
CA VAL A 97 0.16 17.61 -15.96
C VAL A 97 0.50 18.98 -16.59
N LEU A 98 -0.43 19.61 -17.28
CA LEU A 98 -0.19 20.77 -18.14
C LEU A 98 -0.90 22.07 -17.76
N GLU A 99 -1.67 22.12 -16.68
CA GLU A 99 -2.17 23.41 -16.21
C GLU A 99 -1.12 24.13 -15.39
N HIS A 100 -0.51 25.11 -15.99
CA HIS A 100 0.64 25.92 -15.60
C HIS A 100 0.42 26.80 -14.37
N ASP A 101 -0.69 26.67 -13.65
CA ASP A 101 -1.09 27.65 -12.61
C ASP A 101 -1.28 27.09 -11.21
N SER A 102 -1.02 25.81 -10.94
CA SER A 102 -1.08 25.31 -9.56
C SER A 102 0.28 24.88 -9.05
N TRP A 103 1.00 25.82 -8.43
CA TRP A 103 2.20 25.62 -7.61
C TRP A 103 1.95 24.78 -6.34
N ARG A 104 0.87 24.04 -6.28
CA ARG A 104 0.65 23.06 -5.23
C ARG A 104 1.46 21.83 -5.56
N ALA A 105 2.43 21.56 -4.72
CA ALA A 105 3.17 20.29 -4.78
C ALA A 105 2.18 19.13 -4.93
N PRO A 106 2.42 18.20 -5.87
CA PRO A 106 1.58 17.04 -6.04
C PRO A 106 1.51 16.31 -4.70
N GLY A 107 0.32 15.79 -4.36
CA GLY A 107 0.18 14.93 -3.21
C GLY A 107 1.17 13.76 -3.31
N CYS A 108 1.39 13.06 -2.23
CA CYS A 108 2.13 11.80 -2.24
C CYS A 108 1.20 10.64 -1.94
N ILE A 109 1.62 9.46 -2.37
CA ILE A 109 1.11 8.17 -1.93
C ILE A 109 2.24 7.39 -1.28
N VAL A 110 1.93 6.50 -0.34
CA VAL A 110 2.92 5.65 0.30
C VAL A 110 2.51 4.20 0.09
N LEU A 111 3.36 3.42 -0.56
CA LEU A 111 3.25 1.98 -0.64
C LEU A 111 4.06 1.37 0.51
N PHE A 112 3.44 0.49 1.27
CA PHE A 112 4.09 -0.35 2.27
C PHE A 112 3.80 -1.81 1.96
N LEU A 113 4.84 -2.61 1.94
CA LEU A 113 4.79 -4.05 1.77
C LEU A 113 5.36 -4.71 3.02
N ALA A 114 4.72 -5.79 3.46
CA ALA A 114 5.26 -6.64 4.50
C ALA A 114 5.02 -8.11 4.18
N SER A 115 5.87 -9.01 4.70
CA SER A 115 5.69 -10.45 4.52
C SER A 115 6.07 -11.23 5.76
N ASP A 116 5.34 -12.33 5.99
CA ASP A 116 5.62 -13.35 7.00
C ASP A 116 6.32 -14.59 6.39
N GLY A 117 6.69 -14.52 5.10
CA GLY A 117 7.30 -15.60 4.35
C GLY A 117 6.32 -16.47 3.57
N GLY A 118 5.01 -16.35 3.81
CA GLY A 118 3.96 -17.09 3.10
C GLY A 118 2.91 -16.17 2.46
N ARG A 119 2.78 -14.97 3.00
CA ARG A 119 1.81 -13.95 2.55
C ARG A 119 2.50 -12.61 2.33
N VAL A 120 1.91 -11.78 1.50
CA VAL A 120 2.30 -10.37 1.35
C VAL A 120 1.13 -9.49 1.77
N LEU A 121 1.37 -8.62 2.74
CA LEU A 121 0.49 -7.52 3.09
C LEU A 121 0.87 -6.31 2.24
N VAL A 122 -0.06 -5.87 1.43
CA VAL A 122 0.03 -4.64 0.62
C VAL A 122 -0.76 -3.56 1.33
N GLN A 123 -0.17 -2.40 1.55
CA GLN A 123 -0.86 -1.23 2.11
C GLN A 123 -0.50 0.00 1.31
N VAL A 124 -1.50 0.81 0.97
CA VAL A 124 -1.31 2.08 0.27
C VAL A 124 -1.99 3.19 1.07
N TRP A 125 -1.21 4.22 1.39
CA TRP A 125 -1.73 5.42 2.00
C TRP A 125 -2.01 6.50 0.94
N ASP A 126 -3.11 7.19 1.14
CA ASP A 126 -3.46 8.40 0.41
C ASP A 126 -3.97 9.51 1.34
N ARG A 127 -3.99 10.73 0.83
CA ARG A 127 -4.34 11.94 1.61
C ARG A 127 -5.84 12.05 1.95
N ASN A 128 -6.73 11.37 1.23
CA ASN A 128 -8.16 11.48 1.43
C ASN A 128 -8.63 10.57 2.58
N PRO A 129 -9.22 11.11 3.67
CA PRO A 129 -9.70 10.29 4.78
C PRO A 129 -11.01 9.56 4.48
N ASP A 130 -11.70 9.89 3.38
CA ASP A 130 -12.96 9.26 3.04
C ASP A 130 -12.79 7.76 2.73
N PRO A 131 -13.76 6.92 3.11
CA PRO A 131 -13.75 5.50 2.79
C PRO A 131 -13.51 5.24 1.30
N PRO A 132 -12.83 4.14 0.95
CA PRO A 132 -12.76 3.71 -0.45
C PRO A 132 -14.15 3.33 -0.95
N VAL A 133 -14.55 3.91 -2.09
CA VAL A 133 -15.88 3.68 -2.67
C VAL A 133 -15.83 2.45 -3.57
N ARG A 134 -16.68 1.46 -3.27
CA ARG A 134 -16.97 0.36 -4.20
C ARG A 134 -17.86 0.90 -5.32
N ALA A 135 -17.56 0.57 -6.57
CA ALA A 135 -18.52 0.85 -7.63
C ALA A 135 -19.82 0.08 -7.35
N SER A 136 -20.93 0.78 -7.48
CA SER A 136 -22.23 0.12 -7.65
C SER A 136 -22.19 -0.65 -8.99
N ALA A 137 -22.95 -1.75 -9.04
CA ALA A 137 -22.99 -2.68 -10.17
C ALA A 137 -23.57 -2.08 -11.49
N ASP A 138 -23.59 -0.77 -11.65
CA ASP A 138 -23.95 -0.11 -12.90
C ASP A 138 -22.87 -0.41 -13.96
N GLU A 139 -23.25 -1.18 -14.95
CA GLU A 139 -22.42 -1.82 -15.97
C GLU A 139 -21.58 -0.87 -16.85
N HIS A 140 -21.67 0.44 -16.67
CA HIS A 140 -21.03 1.45 -17.51
C HIS A 140 -19.90 2.22 -16.83
N ALA A 141 -19.62 2.00 -15.53
CA ALA A 141 -18.52 2.66 -14.87
C ALA A 141 -17.24 1.81 -14.96
N GLU A 142 -16.31 2.20 -15.81
CA GLU A 142 -14.93 1.65 -15.81
C GLU A 142 -14.19 1.93 -14.49
N SER A 143 -14.67 2.92 -13.73
CA SER A 143 -14.12 3.27 -12.41
C SER A 143 -14.84 2.53 -11.31
N GLY A 144 -14.11 1.70 -10.55
CA GLY A 144 -14.62 1.04 -9.33
C GLY A 144 -14.51 -0.48 -9.32
N ARG A 145 -14.12 -1.10 -10.43
CA ARG A 145 -13.83 -2.54 -10.49
C ARG A 145 -12.57 -2.93 -9.72
N GLY A 146 -11.68 -1.97 -9.42
CA GLY A 146 -10.41 -2.22 -8.75
C GLY A 146 -10.56 -2.84 -7.37
N LEU A 147 -11.51 -2.37 -6.56
CA LEU A 147 -11.76 -2.95 -5.22
C LEU A 147 -12.41 -4.33 -5.30
N LEU A 148 -13.20 -4.63 -6.31
CA LEU A 148 -13.72 -5.99 -6.55
C LEU A 148 -12.58 -6.94 -6.90
N LEU A 149 -11.60 -6.48 -7.67
CA LEU A 149 -10.40 -7.26 -7.98
C LEU A 149 -9.56 -7.51 -6.72
N VAL A 150 -9.37 -6.48 -5.89
CA VAL A 150 -8.68 -6.63 -4.59
C VAL A 150 -9.39 -7.65 -3.71
N GLU A 151 -10.73 -7.58 -3.62
CA GLU A 151 -11.55 -8.52 -2.86
C GLU A 151 -11.43 -9.97 -3.37
N ALA A 152 -11.32 -10.15 -4.68
CA ALA A 152 -11.19 -11.47 -5.29
C ALA A 152 -9.78 -12.07 -5.17
N LEU A 153 -8.74 -11.22 -5.08
CA LEU A 153 -7.34 -11.65 -5.07
C LEU A 153 -6.73 -11.75 -3.67
N CYS A 154 -7.34 -11.11 -2.68
CA CYS A 154 -6.83 -11.08 -1.31
C CYS A 154 -7.61 -12.05 -0.42
N GLU A 155 -6.92 -12.70 0.53
CA GLU A 155 -7.58 -13.45 1.62
C GLU A 155 -8.43 -12.54 2.48
N ASP A 156 -7.95 -11.30 2.67
CA ASP A 156 -8.62 -10.26 3.42
C ASP A 156 -8.18 -8.89 2.92
N TRP A 157 -9.06 -7.89 3.04
CA TRP A 157 -8.75 -6.51 2.69
C TRP A 157 -9.58 -5.53 3.51
N GLY A 158 -9.14 -4.29 3.60
CA GLY A 158 -9.85 -3.25 4.34
C GLY A 158 -9.16 -1.90 4.25
N TRP A 159 -9.58 -1.01 5.13
CA TRP A 159 -8.98 0.32 5.23
C TRP A 159 -9.07 0.84 6.67
N PHE A 160 -8.21 1.79 7.03
CA PHE A 160 -8.20 2.44 8.34
C PHE A 160 -7.63 3.84 8.27
N LEU A 161 -7.97 4.65 9.26
CA LEU A 161 -7.39 5.99 9.44
C LEU A 161 -6.13 5.90 10.31
N PRO A 162 -5.05 6.66 9.96
CA PRO A 162 -3.85 6.70 10.79
C PRO A 162 -4.16 7.31 12.16
N GLU A 163 -3.48 6.85 13.20
CA GLU A 163 -3.56 7.44 14.54
C GLU A 163 -2.81 8.78 14.63
N GLY A 164 -3.09 9.55 15.70
CA GLY A 164 -2.32 10.75 16.01
C GLY A 164 -2.68 11.99 15.19
N GLY A 165 -3.89 12.06 14.64
CA GLY A 165 -4.38 13.26 13.92
C GLY A 165 -3.79 13.44 12.51
N ASN A 166 -3.07 12.46 11.99
CA ASN A 166 -2.64 12.45 10.61
C ASN A 166 -3.86 12.33 9.68
N THR A 167 -3.89 13.17 8.65
CA THR A 167 -4.93 13.11 7.62
C THR A 167 -4.66 11.97 6.64
N GLY A 168 -5.74 11.51 5.96
CA GLY A 168 -5.64 10.45 4.96
C GLY A 168 -6.06 9.09 5.50
N LYS A 169 -5.89 8.06 4.68
CA LYS A 169 -6.23 6.67 5.02
C LYS A 169 -5.19 5.69 4.50
N TRP A 170 -5.20 4.51 5.07
CA TRP A 170 -4.54 3.32 4.55
C TRP A 170 -5.59 2.38 3.97
N VAL A 171 -5.36 1.88 2.76
CA VAL A 171 -6.12 0.77 2.19
C VAL A 171 -5.17 -0.41 2.06
N TRP A 172 -5.61 -1.60 2.46
CA TRP A 172 -4.74 -2.78 2.54
C TRP A 172 -5.39 -4.03 1.95
N GLY A 173 -4.56 -4.99 1.55
CA GLY A 173 -4.97 -6.32 1.16
C GLY A 173 -3.87 -7.33 1.47
N ALA A 174 -4.25 -8.53 1.89
CA ALA A 174 -3.35 -9.63 2.19
C ALA A 174 -3.44 -10.69 1.08
N VAL A 175 -2.32 -10.94 0.38
CA VAL A 175 -2.20 -11.94 -0.68
C VAL A 175 -1.45 -13.14 -0.15
N ALA A 176 -2.03 -14.34 -0.25
CA ALA A 176 -1.40 -15.58 0.17
C ALA A 176 -0.79 -16.37 -0.99
N SER A 177 0.26 -17.09 -0.68
CA SER A 177 0.77 -18.14 -1.56
C SER A 177 -0.13 -19.37 -1.50
N ALA A 178 -0.51 -19.93 -2.62
CA ALA A 178 -1.39 -21.11 -2.73
C ALA A 178 -0.86 -22.39 -2.03
N GLY A 179 0.27 -22.29 -1.32
CA GLY A 179 0.89 -23.40 -0.57
C GLY A 179 1.30 -23.08 0.87
N GLY A 180 0.99 -21.88 1.38
CA GLY A 180 1.42 -21.41 2.69
C GLY A 180 0.41 -21.72 3.79
N ALA A 181 0.30 -22.96 4.23
CA ALA A 181 -0.22 -23.24 5.57
C ALA A 181 0.75 -22.60 6.60
N PRO A 182 0.24 -21.95 7.67
CA PRO A 182 1.12 -21.42 8.70
C PRO A 182 1.98 -22.55 9.26
N SER A 183 3.30 -22.42 9.20
CA SER A 183 4.20 -23.36 9.83
C SER A 183 4.04 -23.26 11.35
N SER A 184 3.12 -24.04 11.89
CA SER A 184 3.07 -24.40 13.29
C SER A 184 4.24 -25.33 13.57
N SER A 185 5.42 -24.77 13.81
CA SER A 185 6.57 -25.53 14.30
C SER A 185 7.06 -24.91 15.59
N ALA A 186 6.55 -25.42 16.69
CA ALA A 186 7.30 -25.57 17.93
C ALA A 186 6.55 -26.55 18.86
N ALA A 187 6.49 -27.81 18.48
CA ALA A 187 6.31 -28.87 19.47
C ALA A 187 7.71 -29.32 19.87
N GLY A 188 8.15 -28.88 21.06
CA GLY A 188 9.37 -29.32 21.69
C GLY A 188 9.38 -30.84 21.87
N ILE A 189 10.45 -31.45 21.45
CA ILE A 189 10.84 -32.78 21.88
C ILE A 189 11.80 -32.56 23.04
N GLY A 190 11.31 -32.80 24.24
CA GLY A 190 12.14 -33.05 25.41
C GLY A 190 12.23 -34.56 25.63
N PRO A 191 13.36 -35.07 26.21
CA PRO A 191 13.66 -36.45 26.39
C PRO A 191 12.79 -37.13 27.42
#